data_a75582f7b65a89bf71d43116b40552d7
#
_entry.id   a75582f7b65a89bf71d43116b40552d7
#
_cell.length_a   1.000
_cell.length_b   1.000
_cell.length_c   1.000
_cell.angle_alpha   90.00
_cell.angle_beta   90.00
_cell.angle_gamma   90.00
#
_symmetry.space_group_name_H-M   'P 1'
#
loop_
_entity.id
_entity.type
_entity.pdbx_description
1 polymer ?
#
loop_
_entity_poly.entity_id
_entity_poly.type
_entity_poly.pdbx_seq_one_letter_code
_entity_poly.pdbx_strand_id
1 'polypeptide(L)'
;MLLSACGTNDQYADIRSFMTEVENEPSGQIAPLPEFEPYQPFTYGSANLRSPFEPPVVIPVLTEEQQVNSGVKPPVDHVKQYLERFNLASLVMVGSLEQAGATWALIEDADAGVHRVQIGDFMGTSWGQVKSINDTRIDIIEIVSDGGGGWLKRPRTIELKSVVE
;
A
#
# COMPACT_ATOMS: atom_id res chain seq x y z
N MET A 1 -35.37 43.30 90.26
CA MET A 1 -35.57 42.29 89.21
C MET A 1 -35.06 42.85 87.93
N LEU A 2 -33.90 42.41 87.49
CA LEU A 2 -33.28 42.76 86.21
C LEU A 2 -33.17 41.52 85.39
N LEU A 3 -33.98 41.36 84.31
CA LEU A 3 -33.81 40.33 83.30
C LEU A 3 -32.78 40.79 82.24
N SER A 4 -31.63 40.22 82.26
CA SER A 4 -30.67 40.37 81.21
C SER A 4 -30.70 39.08 80.37
N ALA A 5 -31.39 39.11 79.25
CA ALA A 5 -31.41 38.03 78.30
C ALA A 5 -31.23 38.60 76.88
N CYS A 6 -30.02 38.77 76.47
CA CYS A 6 -29.65 38.92 75.05
C CYS A 6 -28.29 38.22 74.83
N GLY A 7 -28.34 36.91 74.84
CA GLY A 7 -27.24 36.14 74.16
C GLY A 7 -27.61 36.05 72.68
N THR A 8 -27.05 36.89 71.83
CA THR A 8 -27.10 36.71 70.40
C THR A 8 -26.28 35.46 70.05
N ASN A 9 -26.98 34.33 70.06
CA ASN A 9 -26.37 33.11 69.58
C ASN A 9 -26.31 33.27 68.06
N ASP A 10 -25.15 33.66 67.59
CA ASP A 10 -24.87 33.72 66.13
C ASP A 10 -24.90 32.32 65.58
N GLN A 11 -26.10 31.91 65.16
CA GLN A 11 -26.37 30.58 64.70
C GLN A 11 -25.55 30.20 63.44
N TYR A 12 -24.86 31.17 62.82
CA TYR A 12 -24.10 30.99 61.60
C TYR A 12 -22.64 31.43 61.74
N ALA A 13 -22.11 31.46 62.99
CA ALA A 13 -20.73 31.84 63.23
C ALA A 13 -19.73 30.92 62.57
N ASP A 14 -20.03 29.64 62.50
CA ASP A 14 -19.23 28.61 61.82
C ASP A 14 -19.17 28.83 60.31
N ILE A 15 -20.26 29.18 59.68
CA ILE A 15 -20.32 29.49 58.27
C ILE A 15 -19.55 30.75 57.93
N ARG A 16 -19.67 31.78 58.77
CA ARG A 16 -18.90 33.03 58.58
C ARG A 16 -17.40 32.84 58.75
N SER A 17 -17.00 32.02 59.71
CA SER A 17 -15.56 31.68 59.88
C SER A 17 -15.02 30.91 58.67
N PHE A 18 -15.79 29.95 58.14
CA PHE A 18 -15.44 29.21 56.94
C PHE A 18 -15.36 30.13 55.72
N MET A 19 -16.31 31.04 55.52
CA MET A 19 -16.26 31.99 54.42
C MET A 19 -15.04 32.88 54.47
N THR A 20 -14.68 33.35 55.67
CA THR A 20 -13.47 34.17 55.87
C THR A 20 -12.18 33.39 55.66
N GLU A 21 -12.17 32.12 56.00
CA GLU A 21 -11.05 31.21 55.74
C GLU A 21 -10.82 30.99 54.24
N VAL A 22 -11.91 30.70 53.51
CA VAL A 22 -11.89 30.52 52.06
C VAL A 22 -11.54 31.80 51.31
N GLU A 23 -12.02 32.97 51.77
CA GLU A 23 -11.65 34.26 51.16
C GLU A 23 -10.15 34.62 51.40
N ASN A 24 -9.59 34.16 52.48
CA ASN A 24 -8.15 34.39 52.78
C ASN A 24 -7.22 33.31 52.24
N GLU A 25 -7.76 32.21 51.69
CA GLU A 25 -6.91 31.24 50.99
C GLU A 25 -6.26 31.90 49.79
N PRO A 26 -4.92 31.79 49.66
CA PRO A 26 -4.22 32.40 48.55
C PRO A 26 -4.73 31.72 47.23
N SER A 27 -5.23 32.55 46.33
CA SER A 27 -5.61 32.11 45.00
C SER A 27 -4.44 31.31 44.39
N GLY A 28 -4.71 30.07 44.02
CA GLY A 28 -3.69 29.21 43.42
C GLY A 28 -2.99 29.91 42.24
N GLN A 29 -1.73 29.64 42.05
CA GLN A 29 -0.97 30.17 40.91
C GLN A 29 -1.59 29.67 39.61
N ILE A 30 -2.13 30.58 38.81
CA ILE A 30 -2.58 30.29 37.48
C ILE A 30 -1.34 30.00 36.63
N ALA A 31 -1.24 28.81 36.09
CA ALA A 31 -0.14 28.45 35.20
C ALA A 31 -0.07 29.47 34.04
N PRO A 32 1.11 30.00 33.70
CA PRO A 32 1.24 30.88 32.56
C PRO A 32 0.75 30.18 31.31
N LEU A 33 0.10 30.93 30.42
CA LEU A 33 -0.31 30.43 29.13
C LEU A 33 0.92 29.87 28.40
N PRO A 34 0.78 28.72 27.69
CA PRO A 34 1.88 28.20 26.88
C PRO A 34 2.33 29.27 25.88
N GLU A 35 3.63 29.41 25.72
CA GLU A 35 4.20 30.32 24.73
C GLU A 35 3.69 29.91 23.35
N PHE A 36 3.20 30.87 22.58
CA PHE A 36 2.69 30.65 21.23
C PHE A 36 3.90 30.41 20.32
N GLU A 37 4.06 29.18 19.83
CA GLU A 37 5.05 28.90 18.79
C GLU A 37 4.59 29.57 17.48
N PRO A 38 5.39 30.46 16.90
CA PRO A 38 5.01 31.12 15.65
C PRO A 38 4.86 30.06 14.56
N TYR A 39 3.73 30.08 13.85
CA TYR A 39 3.51 29.21 12.71
C TYR A 39 4.62 29.38 11.68
N GLN A 40 5.37 28.32 11.40
CA GLN A 40 6.31 28.29 10.29
C GLN A 40 5.53 28.02 9.00
N PRO A 41 5.49 28.98 8.05
CA PRO A 41 4.79 28.77 6.81
C PRO A 41 5.39 27.60 6.04
N PHE A 42 4.55 26.65 5.70
CA PHE A 42 4.96 25.52 4.85
C PHE A 42 5.32 26.06 3.46
N THR A 43 6.56 25.84 3.05
CA THR A 43 6.99 26.17 1.68
C THR A 43 6.62 25.00 0.78
N TYR A 44 5.76 25.25 -0.19
CA TYR A 44 5.38 24.25 -1.18
C TYR A 44 6.57 23.89 -2.08
N GLY A 45 7.20 22.75 -1.79
CA GLY A 45 8.40 22.27 -2.51
C GLY A 45 8.12 21.55 -3.83
N SER A 46 6.84 21.28 -4.11
CA SER A 46 6.43 20.48 -5.28
C SER A 46 6.14 21.30 -6.54
N ALA A 47 6.49 22.59 -6.53
CA ALA A 47 6.26 23.48 -7.69
C ALA A 47 6.97 23.00 -8.96
N ASN A 48 8.08 22.26 -8.82
CA ASN A 48 8.86 21.69 -9.93
C ASN A 48 8.48 20.23 -10.25
N LEU A 49 7.55 19.63 -9.51
CA LEU A 49 7.03 18.34 -9.84
C LEU A 49 5.93 18.45 -10.88
N ARG A 50 5.74 17.38 -11.64
CA ARG A 50 4.69 17.30 -12.64
C ARG A 50 3.31 17.62 -12.02
N SER A 51 2.56 18.50 -12.67
CA SER A 51 1.19 18.83 -12.27
C SER A 51 0.31 17.57 -12.30
N PRO A 52 -0.51 17.30 -11.28
CA PRO A 52 -1.46 16.18 -11.29
C PRO A 52 -2.56 16.36 -12.36
N PHE A 53 -2.70 17.57 -12.92
CA PHE A 53 -3.68 17.89 -13.97
C PHE A 53 -3.05 17.90 -15.38
N GLU A 54 -1.75 17.70 -15.50
CA GLU A 54 -1.17 17.45 -16.82
C GLU A 54 -1.67 16.10 -17.33
N PRO A 55 -2.13 16.05 -18.60
CA PRO A 55 -2.52 14.77 -19.17
C PRO A 55 -1.33 13.80 -19.04
N PRO A 56 -1.59 12.52 -18.73
CA PRO A 56 -0.53 11.55 -18.65
C PRO A 56 0.25 11.58 -19.94
N VAL A 57 1.59 11.57 -19.85
CA VAL A 57 2.43 11.35 -21.04
C VAL A 57 1.92 10.05 -21.63
N VAL A 58 1.24 10.15 -22.74
CA VAL A 58 0.85 8.99 -23.53
C VAL A 58 2.17 8.41 -24.02
N ILE A 59 2.75 7.50 -23.25
CA ILE A 59 3.70 6.56 -23.83
C ILE A 59 2.89 5.95 -24.98
N PRO A 60 3.34 6.04 -26.24
CA PRO A 60 2.61 5.43 -27.33
C PRO A 60 2.48 3.95 -27.00
N VAL A 61 1.41 3.59 -26.31
CA VAL A 61 0.92 2.22 -26.31
C VAL A 61 0.67 1.98 -27.78
N LEU A 62 1.45 1.10 -28.39
CA LEU A 62 1.20 0.66 -29.76
C LEU A 62 -0.29 0.54 -29.90
N THR A 63 -0.88 1.35 -30.78
CA THR A 63 -2.32 1.47 -30.96
C THR A 63 -2.88 0.07 -31.09
N GLU A 64 -4.02 -0.23 -30.48
CA GLU A 64 -4.63 -1.57 -30.52
C GLU A 64 -4.67 -2.12 -31.94
N GLU A 65 -4.84 -1.28 -32.94
CA GLU A 65 -4.76 -1.60 -34.37
C GLU A 65 -3.38 -2.16 -34.81
N GLN A 66 -2.27 -1.76 -34.21
CA GLN A 66 -0.93 -2.31 -34.48
C GLN A 66 -0.70 -3.65 -33.79
N GLN A 67 -1.43 -3.92 -32.69
CA GLN A 67 -1.38 -5.21 -32.00
C GLN A 67 -2.27 -6.26 -32.67
N VAL A 68 -3.41 -5.87 -33.25
CA VAL A 68 -4.36 -6.77 -33.93
C VAL A 68 -3.76 -7.39 -35.20
N ASN A 69 -2.89 -6.67 -35.91
CA ASN A 69 -2.25 -7.16 -37.13
C ASN A 69 -0.92 -7.88 -36.93
N SER A 70 -0.54 -8.22 -35.69
CA SER A 70 0.79 -8.81 -35.39
C SER A 70 0.95 -10.28 -35.83
N GLY A 71 -0.07 -10.91 -36.40
CA GLY A 71 -0.01 -12.34 -36.79
C GLY A 71 0.21 -13.29 -35.62
N VAL A 72 0.06 -12.81 -34.39
CA VAL A 72 0.20 -13.59 -33.17
C VAL A 72 -0.91 -14.63 -33.11
N LYS A 73 -0.53 -15.87 -32.88
CA LYS A 73 -1.47 -16.97 -32.60
C LYS A 73 -0.96 -17.76 -31.41
N PRO A 74 -1.87 -18.34 -30.62
CA PRO A 74 -1.47 -19.29 -29.60
C PRO A 74 -0.71 -20.46 -30.24
N PRO A 75 0.31 -21.01 -29.55
CA PRO A 75 1.01 -22.19 -30.03
C PRO A 75 0.07 -23.40 -29.99
N VAL A 76 -0.32 -23.91 -31.18
CA VAL A 76 -1.34 -24.99 -31.31
C VAL A 76 -0.74 -26.36 -30.94
N ASP A 77 0.57 -26.55 -31.16
CA ASP A 77 1.26 -27.83 -30.92
C ASP A 77 2.01 -27.84 -29.59
N HIS A 78 1.66 -26.94 -28.69
CA HIS A 78 2.33 -26.81 -27.41
C HIS A 78 1.77 -27.83 -26.40
N VAL A 79 2.66 -28.59 -25.78
CA VAL A 79 2.32 -29.47 -24.66
C VAL A 79 2.23 -28.62 -23.40
N LYS A 80 1.03 -28.54 -22.84
CA LYS A 80 0.79 -27.71 -21.63
C LYS A 80 1.67 -28.14 -20.47
N GLN A 81 2.40 -27.19 -19.92
CA GLN A 81 3.18 -27.36 -18.72
C GLN A 81 2.28 -27.28 -17.46
N TYR A 82 2.81 -27.73 -16.32
CA TYR A 82 2.04 -27.82 -15.09
C TYR A 82 1.48 -26.46 -14.63
N LEU A 83 2.30 -25.40 -14.70
CA LEU A 83 1.91 -24.05 -14.25
C LEU A 83 0.89 -23.34 -15.18
N GLU A 84 0.63 -23.88 -16.37
CA GLU A 84 -0.45 -23.37 -17.24
C GLU A 84 -1.87 -23.74 -16.79
N ARG A 85 -1.99 -24.57 -15.74
CA ARG A 85 -3.28 -24.89 -15.14
C ARG A 85 -3.80 -23.79 -14.22
N PHE A 86 -2.90 -22.96 -13.73
CA PHE A 86 -3.18 -21.91 -12.76
C PHE A 86 -3.33 -20.56 -13.46
N ASN A 87 -4.14 -19.67 -12.88
CA ASN A 87 -4.18 -18.29 -13.34
C ASN A 87 -2.85 -17.61 -12.96
N LEU A 88 -2.31 -16.77 -13.84
CA LEU A 88 -1.06 -16.05 -13.58
C LEU A 88 -1.11 -15.21 -12.28
N ALA A 89 -2.29 -14.71 -11.93
CA ALA A 89 -2.50 -13.94 -10.68
C ALA A 89 -2.40 -14.77 -9.41
N SER A 90 -2.52 -16.11 -9.49
CA SER A 90 -2.36 -17.01 -8.34
C SER A 90 -0.94 -17.56 -8.20
N LEU A 91 -0.06 -17.22 -9.12
CA LEU A 91 1.34 -17.63 -9.11
C LEU A 91 2.19 -16.53 -8.48
N VAL A 92 3.06 -16.91 -7.56
CA VAL A 92 3.88 -15.97 -6.78
C VAL A 92 5.34 -16.36 -6.89
N MET A 93 6.21 -15.40 -7.20
CA MET A 93 7.66 -15.64 -7.15
C MET A 93 8.11 -15.63 -5.68
N VAL A 94 8.75 -16.73 -5.26
CA VAL A 94 9.28 -16.89 -3.89
C VAL A 94 10.80 -16.85 -3.83
N GLY A 95 11.46 -16.86 -4.97
CA GLY A 95 12.92 -16.74 -5.04
C GLY A 95 13.46 -16.92 -6.45
N SER A 96 14.78 -16.77 -6.55
CA SER A 96 15.57 -17.12 -7.74
C SER A 96 16.68 -18.08 -7.36
N LEU A 97 17.13 -18.87 -8.32
CA LEU A 97 18.24 -19.80 -8.17
C LEU A 97 19.14 -19.71 -9.40
N GLU A 98 20.42 -19.49 -9.17
CA GLU A 98 21.42 -19.57 -10.23
C GLU A 98 22.23 -20.84 -10.07
N GLN A 99 22.30 -21.67 -11.12
CA GLN A 99 23.09 -22.89 -11.15
C GLN A 99 23.72 -23.08 -12.52
N ALA A 100 25.01 -23.28 -12.55
CA ALA A 100 25.79 -23.56 -13.78
C ALA A 100 25.57 -22.50 -14.89
N GLY A 101 25.38 -21.22 -14.52
CA GLY A 101 25.17 -20.13 -15.48
C GLY A 101 23.74 -20.04 -16.03
N ALA A 102 22.81 -20.84 -15.52
CA ALA A 102 21.38 -20.73 -15.81
C ALA A 102 20.64 -20.15 -14.60
N THR A 103 19.78 -19.18 -14.86
CA THR A 103 18.92 -18.56 -13.84
C THR A 103 17.53 -19.19 -13.89
N TRP A 104 17.07 -19.63 -12.73
CA TRP A 104 15.74 -20.22 -12.53
C TRP A 104 14.95 -19.33 -11.58
N ALA A 105 13.68 -19.19 -11.83
CA ALA A 105 12.77 -18.62 -10.86
C ALA A 105 12.05 -19.73 -10.09
N LEU A 106 11.79 -19.47 -8.83
CA LEU A 106 10.98 -20.34 -7.97
C LEU A 106 9.58 -19.73 -7.85
N ILE A 107 8.60 -20.45 -8.38
CA ILE A 107 7.20 -20.04 -8.41
C ILE A 107 6.39 -20.92 -7.50
N GLU A 108 5.69 -20.32 -6.54
CA GLU A 108 4.71 -20.96 -5.70
C GLU A 108 3.34 -20.91 -6.40
N ASP A 109 2.69 -22.07 -6.51
CA ASP A 109 1.34 -22.19 -7.05
C ASP A 109 0.26 -22.03 -5.95
N ALA A 110 -1.01 -22.08 -6.34
CA ALA A 110 -2.14 -21.93 -5.41
C ALA A 110 -2.26 -23.08 -4.38
N ASP A 111 -1.59 -24.21 -4.66
CA ASP A 111 -1.57 -25.39 -3.77
C ASP A 111 -0.32 -25.41 -2.86
N ALA A 112 0.42 -24.30 -2.80
CA ALA A 112 1.68 -24.13 -2.08
C ALA A 112 2.82 -25.04 -2.58
N GLY A 113 2.73 -25.53 -3.81
CA GLY A 113 3.82 -26.21 -4.50
C GLY A 113 4.83 -25.22 -5.08
N VAL A 114 6.13 -25.47 -4.89
CA VAL A 114 7.19 -24.62 -5.46
C VAL A 114 7.80 -25.29 -6.69
N HIS A 115 7.77 -24.57 -7.81
CA HIS A 115 8.23 -25.05 -9.11
C HIS A 115 9.37 -24.19 -9.63
N ARG A 116 10.34 -24.84 -10.30
CA ARG A 116 11.42 -24.14 -10.99
C ARG A 116 10.98 -23.80 -12.40
N VAL A 117 11.23 -22.58 -12.81
CA VAL A 117 10.87 -22.04 -14.13
C VAL A 117 12.09 -21.39 -14.75
N GLN A 118 12.29 -21.61 -16.04
CA GLN A 118 13.37 -21.01 -16.82
C GLN A 118 12.83 -20.11 -17.94
N ILE A 119 13.74 -19.35 -18.55
CA ILE A 119 13.39 -18.55 -19.73
C ILE A 119 12.90 -19.46 -20.84
N GLY A 120 11.75 -19.15 -21.43
CA GLY A 120 11.09 -19.93 -22.47
C GLY A 120 9.98 -20.84 -21.98
N ASP A 121 9.91 -21.15 -20.68
CA ASP A 121 8.81 -21.92 -20.09
C ASP A 121 7.48 -21.17 -20.15
N PHE A 122 6.38 -21.94 -20.06
CA PHE A 122 5.04 -21.41 -20.09
C PHE A 122 4.35 -21.52 -18.74
N MET A 123 3.60 -20.49 -18.38
CA MET A 123 2.80 -20.43 -17.16
C MET A 123 1.56 -19.57 -17.34
N GLY A 124 0.55 -19.84 -16.53
CA GLY A 124 -0.72 -19.13 -16.63
C GLY A 124 -1.62 -19.67 -17.75
N THR A 125 -2.94 -19.45 -17.61
CA THR A 125 -3.95 -19.98 -18.52
C THR A 125 -3.96 -19.33 -19.91
N SER A 126 -3.21 -18.22 -20.07
CA SER A 126 -3.17 -17.41 -21.31
C SER A 126 -1.84 -17.53 -22.06
N TRP A 127 -1.26 -18.71 -22.10
CA TRP A 127 0.04 -19.00 -22.78
C TRP A 127 1.13 -18.00 -22.42
N GLY A 128 1.28 -17.72 -21.11
CA GLY A 128 2.27 -16.80 -20.61
C GLY A 128 3.69 -17.37 -20.75
N GLN A 129 4.47 -16.87 -21.68
CA GLN A 129 5.86 -17.30 -21.89
C GLN A 129 6.83 -16.43 -21.11
N VAL A 130 7.69 -17.04 -20.31
CA VAL A 130 8.78 -16.37 -19.59
C VAL A 130 9.80 -15.80 -20.56
N LYS A 131 10.05 -14.50 -20.49
CA LYS A 131 11.01 -13.77 -21.34
C LYS A 131 12.29 -13.40 -20.64
N SER A 132 12.20 -12.96 -19.39
CA SER A 132 13.36 -12.66 -18.58
C SER A 132 13.12 -13.06 -17.12
N ILE A 133 14.19 -13.39 -16.44
CA ILE A 133 14.21 -13.71 -15.01
C ILE A 133 15.30 -12.86 -14.38
N ASN A 134 14.92 -12.11 -13.34
CA ASN A 134 15.82 -11.35 -12.50
C ASN A 134 15.63 -11.80 -11.04
N ASP A 135 16.51 -11.38 -10.15
CA ASP A 135 16.48 -11.79 -8.75
C ASP A 135 15.19 -11.40 -8.01
N THR A 136 14.50 -10.35 -8.48
CA THR A 136 13.32 -9.78 -7.83
C THR A 136 12.05 -9.84 -8.66
N ARG A 137 12.13 -10.26 -9.94
CA ARG A 137 10.96 -10.28 -10.83
C ARG A 137 11.15 -11.19 -12.04
N ILE A 138 10.04 -11.59 -12.61
CA ILE A 138 9.96 -12.32 -13.87
C ILE A 138 9.10 -11.52 -14.83
N ASP A 139 9.57 -11.35 -16.06
CA ASP A 139 8.79 -10.74 -17.14
C ASP A 139 8.23 -11.83 -18.05
N ILE A 140 6.94 -11.77 -18.31
CA ILE A 140 6.16 -12.78 -19.02
C ILE A 140 5.39 -12.08 -20.13
N ILE A 141 5.21 -12.76 -21.26
CA ILE A 141 4.32 -12.29 -22.32
C ILE A 141 3.18 -13.30 -22.46
N GLU A 142 1.97 -12.85 -22.13
CA GLU A 142 0.73 -13.59 -22.36
C GLU A 142 0.19 -13.35 -23.76
N ILE A 143 -0.54 -14.35 -24.28
CA ILE A 143 -1.30 -14.23 -25.51
C ILE A 143 -2.78 -14.25 -25.13
N VAL A 144 -3.48 -13.14 -25.32
CA VAL A 144 -4.88 -12.99 -24.97
C VAL A 144 -5.71 -12.65 -26.18
N SER A 145 -6.99 -13.06 -26.18
CA SER A 145 -7.92 -12.67 -27.25
C SER A 145 -8.21 -11.17 -27.20
N ASP A 146 -8.30 -10.55 -28.37
CA ASP A 146 -8.68 -9.14 -28.53
C ASP A 146 -10.21 -8.92 -28.52
N GLY A 147 -10.99 -10.00 -28.45
CA GLY A 147 -12.45 -9.95 -28.53
C GLY A 147 -13.01 -9.84 -29.96
N GLY A 148 -12.19 -9.54 -30.95
CA GLY A 148 -12.57 -9.45 -32.36
C GLY A 148 -12.20 -10.68 -33.21
N GLY A 149 -11.75 -11.77 -32.54
CA GLY A 149 -11.27 -12.99 -33.21
C GLY A 149 -9.79 -13.00 -33.50
N GLY A 150 -9.04 -11.96 -33.08
CA GLY A 150 -7.60 -11.86 -33.11
C GLY A 150 -6.95 -12.16 -31.76
N TRP A 151 -5.62 -12.09 -31.74
CA TRP A 151 -4.79 -12.32 -30.56
C TRP A 151 -3.78 -11.20 -30.40
N LEU A 152 -3.54 -10.79 -29.16
CA LEU A 152 -2.56 -9.77 -28.82
C LEU A 152 -1.58 -10.25 -27.73
N LYS A 153 -0.40 -9.69 -27.72
CA LYS A 153 0.61 -9.92 -26.69
C LYS A 153 0.41 -8.94 -25.54
N ARG A 154 0.32 -9.45 -24.34
CA ARG A 154 0.20 -8.65 -23.12
C ARG A 154 1.39 -8.91 -22.21
N PRO A 155 2.28 -7.93 -21.99
CA PRO A 155 3.37 -8.07 -21.03
C PRO A 155 2.82 -8.10 -19.61
N ARG A 156 3.38 -8.95 -18.77
CA ARG A 156 3.08 -9.12 -17.35
C ARG A 156 4.36 -9.31 -16.58
N THR A 157 4.37 -8.84 -15.35
CA THR A 157 5.50 -9.03 -14.43
C THR A 157 4.98 -9.67 -13.14
N ILE A 158 5.72 -10.67 -12.63
CA ILE A 158 5.52 -11.24 -11.30
C ILE A 158 6.71 -10.79 -10.46
N GLU A 159 6.45 -10.12 -9.36
CA GLU A 159 7.46 -9.66 -8.43
C GLU A 159 7.69 -10.69 -7.31
N LEU A 160 8.90 -10.66 -6.75
CA LEU A 160 9.26 -11.47 -5.60
C LEU A 160 8.39 -11.09 -4.40
N LYS A 161 7.80 -12.09 -3.76
CA LYS A 161 7.04 -11.92 -2.52
C LYS A 161 7.94 -11.33 -1.43
N SER A 162 7.69 -10.07 -1.06
CA SER A 162 8.37 -9.47 0.08
C SER A 162 7.91 -10.17 1.36
N VAL A 163 8.85 -10.76 2.09
CA VAL A 163 8.58 -11.23 3.45
C VAL A 163 8.50 -9.97 4.32
N VAL A 164 7.28 -9.57 4.70
CA VAL A 164 7.11 -8.56 5.75
C VAL A 164 7.32 -9.29 7.07
N GLU A 165 8.45 -9.01 7.71
CA GLU A 165 8.73 -9.42 9.10
C GLU A 165 7.90 -8.59 10.07
#